data_c8371e32e5de180ee763eb34c6c785ad
#
_entry.id   c8371e32e5de180ee763eb34c6c785ad
#
_cell.length_a   1.000
_cell.length_b   1.000
_cell.length_c   1.000
_cell.angle_alpha   90.00
_cell.angle_beta   90.00
_cell.angle_gamma   90.00
#
_symmetry.space_group_name_H-M   'P 1'
#
loop_
_entity.id
_entity.type
_entity.pdbx_description
1 polymer ?
#
loop_
_entity_poly.entity_id
_entity_poly.type
_entity_poly.pdbx_seq_one_letter_code
_entity_poly.pdbx_strand_id
1 'polypeptide(L)'
;VRRYIRDADTSLGSTFHIKKVDSYGGIYFFNIPETCQGTIVKIIIAGGGTGGHLFPGIAVAEEFLRRSRENSILFIGTERGLEKKILGNLGFNLLTLDVEGIKGRGLIKKISALFKIPQSIVQSNRIIRDFHPNLVIGVGGYASGPAVMTAHFMTIKTAIMEQNALPGLTNRILGKLVDRIFLTFAETRAWFPEEKTMVCGNPVRASFLVDNESRKRREGKFNLLIFGGSQGAHTINRAVLGALPYLKNMRQHLRIIHQTGEKDVNTVTENYERHGMDAEIVLFIIDMARAYRSSDLLICRAGATSIAEITATGK
;
A
#
# COMPACT_ATOMS: atom_id res chain seq x y z
N VAL A 1 6.83 -8.09 -27.99
CA VAL A 1 7.28 -7.50 -26.72
C VAL A 1 8.82 -7.38 -26.64
N ARG A 2 9.58 -7.55 -27.75
CA ARG A 2 11.06 -7.53 -27.77
C ARG A 2 11.68 -6.27 -28.43
N ARG A 3 11.00 -5.13 -28.46
CA ARG A 3 11.44 -3.98 -29.30
C ARG A 3 11.39 -2.58 -28.68
N TYR A 4 11.52 -2.43 -27.36
CA TYR A 4 11.60 -1.09 -26.73
C TYR A 4 12.66 -1.03 -25.63
N ILE A 5 13.93 -1.32 -25.97
CA ILE A 5 15.07 -0.91 -25.15
C ILE A 5 16.23 -0.62 -26.10
N ARG A 6 16.27 0.58 -26.65
CA ARG A 6 17.48 1.27 -27.11
C ARG A 6 17.28 2.76 -26.84
N ASP A 7 18.37 3.37 -26.36
CA ASP A 7 18.55 4.79 -26.14
C ASP A 7 17.99 5.34 -24.79
N ALA A 8 18.76 5.11 -23.73
CA ALA A 8 18.80 5.98 -22.56
C ALA A 8 20.17 6.65 -22.54
N ASP A 9 20.14 7.94 -22.73
CA ASP A 9 21.24 8.88 -22.81
C ASP A 9 22.09 8.87 -21.51
N THR A 10 23.43 8.76 -21.65
CA THR A 10 24.41 8.55 -20.59
C THR A 10 25.01 9.89 -20.07
N SER A 11 24.22 10.94 -19.90
CA SER A 11 24.75 12.27 -19.56
C SER A 11 24.34 12.88 -18.21
N LEU A 12 23.78 12.12 -17.28
CA LEU A 12 23.54 12.64 -15.90
C LEU A 12 23.96 11.62 -14.85
N GLY A 13 25.03 11.90 -14.15
CA GLY A 13 25.64 11.08 -13.11
C GLY A 13 24.68 10.73 -11.97
N SER A 14 24.46 9.46 -11.79
CA SER A 14 23.70 8.65 -10.85
C SER A 14 22.49 7.97 -11.50
N THR A 15 22.75 6.97 -12.32
CA THR A 15 21.72 6.20 -13.03
C THR A 15 21.17 5.10 -12.13
N PHE A 16 19.87 5.16 -11.83
CA PHE A 16 19.15 4.04 -11.22
C PHE A 16 18.93 2.96 -12.30
N HIS A 17 19.60 1.84 -12.23
CA HIS A 17 19.37 0.72 -13.12
C HIS A 17 18.31 -0.24 -12.55
N ILE A 18 17.36 -0.62 -13.40
CA ILE A 18 16.33 -1.62 -13.08
C ILE A 18 16.74 -2.93 -13.75
N LYS A 19 17.01 -3.97 -12.99
CA LYS A 19 17.11 -5.33 -13.51
C LYS A 19 15.71 -5.90 -13.72
N LYS A 20 15.42 -6.32 -14.94
CA LYS A 20 14.18 -6.97 -15.34
C LYS A 20 14.13 -8.35 -14.70
N VAL A 21 13.05 -8.68 -14.01
CA VAL A 21 12.74 -10.03 -13.54
C VAL A 21 11.72 -10.64 -14.48
N ASP A 22 11.89 -11.94 -14.66
CA ASP A 22 11.29 -12.87 -15.62
C ASP A 22 9.79 -12.78 -15.90
N SER A 23 9.39 -13.53 -16.90
CA SER A 23 8.18 -13.68 -17.69
C SER A 23 6.81 -13.82 -16.98
N TYR A 24 6.70 -13.54 -15.69
CA TYR A 24 5.43 -13.48 -14.94
C TYR A 24 5.32 -12.17 -14.18
N GLY A 25 4.67 -11.17 -14.75
CA GLY A 25 4.15 -9.96 -14.12
C GLY A 25 5.11 -9.24 -13.15
N GLY A 26 6.11 -8.57 -13.68
CA GLY A 26 7.22 -7.92 -13.01
C GLY A 26 7.01 -7.24 -11.66
N ILE A 27 7.64 -7.77 -10.64
CA ILE A 27 8.01 -7.03 -9.44
C ILE A 27 9.32 -6.32 -9.78
N TYR A 28 9.25 -5.00 -9.94
CA TYR A 28 10.44 -4.20 -10.20
C TYR A 28 11.10 -3.84 -8.88
N PHE A 29 12.33 -4.35 -8.66
CA PHE A 29 13.17 -3.89 -7.58
C PHE A 29 13.91 -2.63 -8.01
N PHE A 30 13.94 -1.62 -7.15
CA PHE A 30 14.80 -0.46 -7.35
C PHE A 30 16.25 -0.90 -7.29
N ASN A 31 17.00 -0.82 -8.40
CA ASN A 31 18.45 -0.85 -8.33
C ASN A 31 18.93 0.53 -7.88
N ILE A 32 19.27 0.66 -6.60
CA ILE A 32 20.16 1.73 -6.15
C ILE A 32 21.53 1.39 -6.74
N PRO A 33 22.25 2.35 -7.37
CA PRO A 33 23.56 2.11 -7.91
C PRO A 33 24.48 1.43 -6.88
N GLU A 34 25.33 0.51 -7.30
CA GLU A 34 26.30 -0.18 -6.43
C GLU A 34 27.21 0.80 -5.67
N THR A 35 27.37 2.02 -6.19
CA THR A 35 28.06 3.13 -5.52
C THR A 35 27.44 3.59 -4.20
N CYS A 36 26.19 3.16 -3.88
CA CYS A 36 25.54 3.42 -2.60
C CYS A 36 25.65 2.25 -1.61
N GLN A 37 26.37 1.19 -1.94
CA GLN A 37 26.66 0.10 -0.99
C GLN A 37 27.56 0.64 0.13
N GLY A 38 27.06 0.60 1.38
CA GLY A 38 27.79 1.09 2.56
C GLY A 38 27.35 2.46 3.07
N THR A 39 26.51 3.20 2.38
CA THR A 39 25.97 4.47 2.88
C THR A 39 24.68 4.23 3.67
N ILE A 40 24.67 4.60 4.94
CA ILE A 40 23.45 4.57 5.77
C ILE A 40 22.49 5.64 5.23
N VAL A 41 21.27 5.21 4.88
CA VAL A 41 20.24 6.10 4.35
C VAL A 41 19.12 6.28 5.38
N LYS A 42 18.78 7.54 5.65
CA LYS A 42 17.62 7.91 6.48
C LYS A 42 16.44 8.28 5.57
N ILE A 43 15.34 7.61 5.72
CA ILE A 43 14.19 7.76 4.83
C ILE A 43 12.93 8.06 5.63
N ILE A 44 12.20 9.07 5.19
CA ILE A 44 10.83 9.32 5.66
C ILE A 44 9.86 8.77 4.62
N ILE A 45 8.89 7.96 5.06
CA ILE A 45 7.76 7.49 4.26
C ILE A 45 6.51 8.17 4.79
N ALA A 46 5.94 9.09 4.01
CA ALA A 46 4.83 9.93 4.43
C ALA A 46 3.53 9.54 3.71
N GLY A 47 2.50 9.29 4.49
CA GLY A 47 1.18 8.95 3.96
C GLY A 47 0.45 7.96 4.85
N GLY A 48 -0.70 7.47 4.36
CA GLY A 48 -1.51 6.53 5.13
C GLY A 48 -3.00 6.84 5.06
N GLY A 49 -3.73 6.55 6.13
CA GLY A 49 -5.19 6.65 6.22
C GLY A 49 -5.91 5.40 5.70
N THR A 50 -5.29 4.64 4.79
CA THR A 50 -5.83 3.37 4.28
C THR A 50 -4.71 2.37 4.01
N GLY A 51 -5.05 1.06 4.02
CA GLY A 51 -4.09 0.01 3.68
C GLY A 51 -3.50 0.15 2.27
N GLY A 52 -4.28 0.70 1.33
CA GLY A 52 -3.83 0.90 -0.05
C GLY A 52 -2.62 1.81 -0.20
N HIS A 53 -2.42 2.75 0.72
CA HIS A 53 -1.24 3.63 0.77
C HIS A 53 -0.16 3.10 1.73
N LEU A 54 -0.58 2.53 2.85
CA LEU A 54 0.33 2.09 3.89
C LEU A 54 1.17 0.88 3.45
N PHE A 55 0.56 -0.16 2.89
CA PHE A 55 1.25 -1.40 2.55
C PHE A 55 2.32 -1.25 1.47
N PRO A 56 2.12 -0.48 0.38
CA PRO A 56 3.22 -0.16 -0.54
C PRO A 56 4.38 0.56 0.14
N GLY A 57 4.10 1.48 1.08
CA GLY A 57 5.14 2.13 1.88
C GLY A 57 5.92 1.15 2.76
N ILE A 58 5.22 0.19 3.40
CA ILE A 58 5.87 -0.88 4.18
C ILE A 58 6.76 -1.75 3.28
N ALA A 59 6.28 -2.14 2.10
CA ALA A 59 7.07 -2.94 1.16
C ALA A 59 8.37 -2.24 0.75
N VAL A 60 8.31 -0.92 0.52
CA VAL A 60 9.51 -0.10 0.24
C VAL A 60 10.43 -0.04 1.45
N ALA A 61 9.89 0.16 2.65
CA ALA A 61 10.67 0.18 3.90
C ALA A 61 11.38 -1.16 4.13
N GLU A 62 10.68 -2.29 3.98
CA GLU A 62 11.24 -3.63 4.09
C GLU A 62 12.42 -3.83 3.11
N GLU A 63 12.29 -3.36 1.87
CA GLU A 63 13.35 -3.49 0.87
C GLU A 63 14.57 -2.63 1.21
N PHE A 64 14.40 -1.41 1.73
CA PHE A 64 15.54 -0.59 2.18
C PHE A 64 16.27 -1.26 3.37
N LEU A 65 15.55 -1.82 4.33
CA LEU A 65 16.14 -2.54 5.47
C LEU A 65 16.78 -3.87 5.06
N ARG A 66 16.23 -4.55 4.04
CA ARG A 66 16.85 -5.77 3.47
C ARG A 66 18.20 -5.47 2.83
N ARG A 67 18.36 -4.31 2.19
CA ARG A 67 19.63 -3.88 1.55
C ARG A 67 20.69 -3.47 2.56
N SER A 68 20.29 -2.76 3.61
CA SER A 68 21.14 -2.45 4.75
C SER A 68 20.29 -2.31 6.02
N ARG A 69 20.62 -3.09 7.04
CA ARG A 69 19.97 -3.01 8.35
C ARG A 69 20.29 -1.72 9.11
N GLU A 70 21.30 -1.00 8.70
CA GLU A 70 21.70 0.29 9.25
C GLU A 70 20.84 1.45 8.74
N ASN A 71 20.06 1.25 7.68
CA ASN A 71 19.13 2.25 7.20
C ASN A 71 18.08 2.56 8.27
N SER A 72 17.73 3.84 8.37
CA SER A 72 16.74 4.32 9.32
C SER A 72 15.47 4.73 8.60
N ILE A 73 14.34 4.16 9.00
CA ILE A 73 13.03 4.43 8.40
C ILE A 73 12.13 5.10 9.44
N LEU A 74 11.53 6.22 9.07
CA LEU A 74 10.52 6.91 9.85
C LEU A 74 9.24 7.04 9.02
N PHE A 75 8.13 6.61 9.56
CA PHE A 75 6.82 6.86 8.96
C PHE A 75 6.20 8.15 9.48
N ILE A 76 5.57 8.90 8.59
CA ILE A 76 4.72 10.03 8.93
C ILE A 76 3.29 9.70 8.48
N GLY A 77 2.36 9.65 9.41
CA GLY A 77 0.96 9.30 9.18
C GLY A 77 -0.02 10.28 9.80
N THR A 78 -1.25 9.82 10.01
CA THR A 78 -2.31 10.57 10.70
C THR A 78 -2.67 9.87 12.02
N GLU A 79 -3.19 10.62 13.00
CA GLU A 79 -3.60 10.03 14.29
C GLU A 79 -4.72 8.98 14.16
N ARG A 80 -5.58 9.14 13.16
CA ARG A 80 -6.79 8.33 12.96
C ARG A 80 -6.58 7.30 11.86
N GLY A 81 -5.69 6.35 12.07
CA GLY A 81 -5.43 5.33 11.06
C GLY A 81 -5.07 3.97 11.63
N LEU A 82 -5.10 2.97 10.77
CA LEU A 82 -4.57 1.64 11.04
C LEU A 82 -3.05 1.63 11.20
N GLU A 83 -2.40 2.74 10.82
CA GLU A 83 -0.95 2.88 10.76
C GLU A 83 -0.31 2.56 12.11
N LYS A 84 -0.83 3.14 13.19
CA LYS A 84 -0.24 2.96 14.53
C LYS A 84 -0.19 1.49 14.95
N LYS A 85 -1.26 0.75 14.70
CA LYS A 85 -1.35 -0.68 15.06
C LYS A 85 -0.46 -1.54 14.17
N ILE A 86 -0.49 -1.30 12.86
CA ILE A 86 0.26 -2.11 11.87
C ILE A 86 1.76 -1.84 11.98
N LEU A 87 2.17 -0.57 11.97
CA LEU A 87 3.58 -0.19 12.03
C LEU A 87 4.21 -0.56 13.36
N GLY A 88 3.47 -0.39 14.48
CA GLY A 88 3.94 -0.81 15.81
C GLY A 88 4.22 -2.30 15.88
N ASN A 89 3.36 -3.15 15.30
CA ASN A 89 3.57 -4.59 15.24
C ASN A 89 4.78 -5.00 14.36
N LEU A 90 5.13 -4.16 13.40
CA LEU A 90 6.28 -4.37 12.50
C LEU A 90 7.58 -3.72 12.99
N GLY A 91 7.54 -3.03 14.14
CA GLY A 91 8.70 -2.37 14.72
C GLY A 91 9.11 -1.05 14.02
N PHE A 92 8.25 -0.47 13.18
CA PHE A 92 8.52 0.82 12.56
C PHE A 92 8.11 1.99 13.45
N ASN A 93 8.95 3.02 13.47
CA ASN A 93 8.63 4.29 14.13
C ASN A 93 7.61 5.08 13.33
N LEU A 94 6.59 5.61 13.99
CA LEU A 94 5.54 6.45 13.43
C LEU A 94 5.44 7.76 14.19
N LEU A 95 5.53 8.88 13.46
CA LEU A 95 5.11 10.19 13.93
C LEU A 95 3.83 10.62 13.19
N THR A 96 2.97 11.36 13.88
CA THR A 96 1.67 11.77 13.32
C THR A 96 1.62 13.27 13.08
N LEU A 97 0.95 13.65 11.99
CA LEU A 97 0.59 15.05 11.70
C LEU A 97 -0.89 15.27 11.99
N ASP A 98 -1.20 16.45 12.52
CA ASP A 98 -2.60 16.87 12.66
C ASP A 98 -3.14 17.38 11.32
N VAL A 99 -3.49 16.43 10.46
CA VAL A 99 -4.09 16.70 9.16
C VAL A 99 -5.43 15.99 9.03
N GLU A 100 -6.39 16.67 8.40
CA GLU A 100 -7.72 16.12 8.14
C GLU A 100 -8.04 16.13 6.65
N GLY A 101 -8.80 15.09 6.22
CA GLY A 101 -9.27 15.01 4.85
C GLY A 101 -10.30 16.07 4.51
N ILE A 102 -10.15 16.71 3.35
CA ILE A 102 -11.05 17.75 2.83
C ILE A 102 -12.23 17.12 2.07
N LYS A 103 -12.07 15.90 1.55
CA LYS A 103 -13.06 15.26 0.66
C LYS A 103 -14.29 14.78 1.41
N GLY A 104 -15.50 15.15 0.92
CA GLY A 104 -16.78 14.65 1.46
C GLY A 104 -17.29 15.37 2.71
N ARG A 105 -16.70 16.49 3.13
CA ARG A 105 -17.11 17.26 4.34
C ARG A 105 -17.76 18.58 3.97
N GLY A 106 -18.70 19.03 4.79
CA GLY A 106 -19.38 20.34 4.64
C GLY A 106 -18.40 21.52 4.67
N LEU A 107 -18.86 22.70 4.23
CA LEU A 107 -18.06 23.90 4.02
C LEU A 107 -17.20 24.30 5.23
N ILE A 108 -17.79 24.25 6.44
CA ILE A 108 -17.13 24.60 7.71
C ILE A 108 -15.91 23.68 7.98
N LYS A 109 -16.07 22.36 7.74
CA LYS A 109 -14.95 21.40 7.93
C LYS A 109 -13.88 21.52 6.86
N LYS A 110 -14.21 22.01 5.66
CA LYS A 110 -13.21 22.34 4.62
C LYS A 110 -12.34 23.53 5.02
N ILE A 111 -12.96 24.55 5.61
CA ILE A 111 -12.27 25.75 6.11
C ILE A 111 -11.34 25.37 7.27
N SER A 112 -11.81 24.58 8.25
CA SER A 112 -10.96 24.14 9.37
C SER A 112 -9.79 23.27 8.91
N ALA A 113 -9.99 22.43 7.90
CA ALA A 113 -8.89 21.63 7.31
C ALA A 113 -7.83 22.50 6.62
N LEU A 114 -8.24 23.65 6.05
CA LEU A 114 -7.30 24.59 5.42
C LEU A 114 -6.40 25.27 6.46
N PHE A 115 -6.92 25.60 7.64
CA PHE A 115 -6.13 26.16 8.75
C PHE A 115 -5.14 25.13 9.37
N LYS A 116 -5.36 23.84 9.22
CA LYS A 116 -4.44 22.79 9.69
C LYS A 116 -3.23 22.59 8.78
N ILE A 117 -3.28 23.08 7.53
CA ILE A 117 -2.16 22.94 6.59
C ILE A 117 -0.91 23.67 7.10
N PRO A 118 -0.93 24.95 7.49
CA PRO A 118 0.25 25.63 8.04
C PRO A 118 0.84 24.92 9.26
N GLN A 119 -0.02 24.46 10.18
CA GLN A 119 0.42 23.72 11.36
C GLN A 119 1.11 22.42 10.98
N SER A 120 0.57 21.66 10.04
CA SER A 120 1.17 20.41 9.57
C SER A 120 2.51 20.62 8.83
N ILE A 121 2.68 21.76 8.16
CA ILE A 121 3.95 22.17 7.56
C ILE A 121 4.99 22.43 8.65
N VAL A 122 4.63 23.17 9.72
CA VAL A 122 5.52 23.44 10.85
C VAL A 122 5.90 22.13 11.56
N GLN A 123 4.94 21.24 11.80
CA GLN A 123 5.22 19.92 12.36
C GLN A 123 6.15 19.10 11.47
N SER A 124 5.90 19.08 10.15
CA SER A 124 6.75 18.39 9.16
C SER A 124 8.16 18.94 9.16
N ASN A 125 8.31 20.26 9.21
CA ASN A 125 9.62 20.92 9.27
C ASN A 125 10.42 20.48 10.51
N ARG A 126 9.78 20.44 11.68
CA ARG A 126 10.41 19.96 12.92
C ARG A 126 10.84 18.51 12.79
N ILE A 127 9.97 17.62 12.35
CA ILE A 127 10.27 16.19 12.18
C ILE A 127 11.44 16.00 11.20
N ILE A 128 11.42 16.70 10.06
CA ILE A 128 12.45 16.58 9.02
C ILE A 128 13.78 17.09 9.55
N ARG A 129 13.79 18.21 10.30
CA ARG A 129 15.03 18.75 10.92
C ARG A 129 15.59 17.80 11.98
N ASP A 130 14.74 17.20 12.80
CA ASP A 130 15.20 16.31 13.87
C ASP A 130 15.71 14.97 13.31
N PHE A 131 15.07 14.44 12.27
CA PHE A 131 15.44 13.16 11.69
C PHE A 131 16.57 13.24 10.65
N HIS A 132 16.75 14.35 9.95
CA HIS A 132 17.75 14.58 8.89
C HIS A 132 17.67 13.52 7.77
N PRO A 133 16.52 13.37 7.06
CA PRO A 133 16.38 12.36 6.03
C PRO A 133 17.19 12.69 4.77
N ASN A 134 17.67 11.64 4.10
CA ASN A 134 18.26 11.75 2.76
C ASN A 134 17.19 11.74 1.66
N LEU A 135 16.02 11.14 1.96
CA LEU A 135 14.91 10.97 1.03
C LEU A 135 13.57 11.02 1.76
N VAL A 136 12.59 11.71 1.18
CA VAL A 136 11.21 11.70 1.64
C VAL A 136 10.31 11.14 0.53
N ILE A 137 9.59 10.07 0.83
CA ILE A 137 8.69 9.37 -0.11
C ILE A 137 7.25 9.59 0.33
N GLY A 138 6.44 10.20 -0.53
CA GLY A 138 5.00 10.29 -0.36
C GLY A 138 4.30 9.07 -0.95
N VAL A 139 3.55 8.32 -0.14
CA VAL A 139 2.79 7.16 -0.59
C VAL A 139 1.30 7.44 -0.79
N GLY A 140 0.92 8.71 -0.71
CA GLY A 140 -0.47 9.17 -0.80
C GLY A 140 -1.13 9.35 0.56
N GLY A 141 -2.37 9.86 0.53
CA GLY A 141 -3.06 10.27 1.77
C GLY A 141 -2.73 11.70 2.19
N TYR A 142 -3.36 12.14 3.29
CA TYR A 142 -3.30 13.56 3.68
C TYR A 142 -1.96 13.99 4.31
N ALA A 143 -1.29 13.09 5.02
CA ALA A 143 0.00 13.37 5.63
C ALA A 143 1.15 13.50 4.60
N SER A 144 0.99 12.89 3.42
CA SER A 144 1.97 12.96 2.32
C SER A 144 2.18 14.39 1.83
N GLY A 145 1.10 15.19 1.71
CA GLY A 145 1.17 16.56 1.19
C GLY A 145 2.15 17.46 1.96
N PRO A 146 1.90 17.76 3.22
CA PRO A 146 2.76 18.63 4.03
C PRO A 146 4.17 18.09 4.16
N ALA A 147 4.36 16.80 4.39
CA ALA A 147 5.69 16.21 4.58
C ALA A 147 6.57 16.32 3.33
N VAL A 148 6.05 15.91 2.17
CA VAL A 148 6.81 15.94 0.90
C VAL A 148 7.05 17.38 0.43
N MET A 149 6.04 18.25 0.55
CA MET A 149 6.18 19.65 0.18
C MET A 149 7.24 20.36 1.04
N THR A 150 7.24 20.13 2.35
CA THR A 150 8.25 20.69 3.26
C THR A 150 9.65 20.18 2.90
N ALA A 151 9.81 18.88 2.63
CA ALA A 151 11.08 18.30 2.23
C ALA A 151 11.61 18.93 0.93
N HIS A 152 10.73 19.13 -0.06
CA HIS A 152 11.08 19.80 -1.31
C HIS A 152 11.64 21.21 -1.07
N PHE A 153 10.96 22.04 -0.27
CA PHE A 153 11.44 23.39 0.06
C PHE A 153 12.72 23.39 0.92
N MET A 154 13.00 22.30 1.63
CA MET A 154 14.27 22.09 2.34
C MET A 154 15.37 21.48 1.45
N THR A 155 15.15 21.39 0.14
CA THR A 155 16.11 20.82 -0.85
C THR A 155 16.50 19.36 -0.57
N ILE A 156 15.67 18.63 0.16
CA ILE A 156 15.83 17.19 0.39
C ILE A 156 15.22 16.44 -0.80
N LYS A 157 15.84 15.34 -1.22
CA LYS A 157 15.33 14.51 -2.30
C LYS A 157 13.92 14.00 -1.99
N THR A 158 13.04 14.11 -2.98
CA THR A 158 11.62 13.77 -2.84
C THR A 158 11.14 12.83 -3.92
N ALA A 159 10.26 11.92 -3.52
CA ALA A 159 9.54 11.07 -4.46
C ALA A 159 8.07 10.89 -4.05
N ILE A 160 7.22 10.57 -5.00
CA ILE A 160 5.87 10.10 -4.71
C ILE A 160 5.61 8.76 -5.40
N MET A 161 4.71 7.99 -4.78
CA MET A 161 4.18 6.75 -5.35
C MET A 161 2.68 6.91 -5.60
N GLU A 162 2.23 6.55 -6.80
CA GLU A 162 0.81 6.53 -7.14
C GLU A 162 0.38 5.11 -7.50
N GLN A 163 -0.48 4.56 -6.67
CA GLN A 163 -0.95 3.19 -6.78
C GLN A 163 -2.14 3.05 -7.72
N ASN A 164 -2.89 4.11 -7.95
CA ASN A 164 -4.14 4.08 -8.70
C ASN A 164 -3.96 4.55 -10.14
N ALA A 165 -4.80 4.04 -11.05
CA ALA A 165 -4.85 4.52 -12.42
C ALA A 165 -5.31 5.99 -12.49
N LEU A 166 -6.22 6.41 -11.60
CA LEU A 166 -6.61 7.80 -11.43
C LEU A 166 -5.92 8.38 -10.19
N PRO A 167 -4.94 9.30 -10.37
CA PRO A 167 -4.14 9.78 -9.25
C PRO A 167 -4.93 10.65 -8.28
N GLY A 168 -4.58 10.53 -7.00
CA GLY A 168 -5.13 11.35 -5.94
C GLY A 168 -4.75 12.83 -6.08
N LEU A 169 -5.61 13.74 -5.60
CA LEU A 169 -5.36 15.19 -5.70
C LEU A 169 -4.01 15.60 -5.09
N THR A 170 -3.66 15.05 -3.95
CA THR A 170 -2.37 15.30 -3.28
C THR A 170 -1.19 14.95 -4.20
N ASN A 171 -1.20 13.76 -4.80
CA ASN A 171 -0.14 13.33 -5.71
C ASN A 171 -0.11 14.15 -6.99
N ARG A 172 -1.26 14.60 -7.52
CA ARG A 172 -1.31 15.50 -8.70
C ARG A 172 -0.64 16.85 -8.42
N ILE A 173 -0.78 17.38 -7.20
CA ILE A 173 -0.13 18.63 -6.80
C ILE A 173 1.37 18.38 -6.58
N LEU A 174 1.72 17.38 -5.80
CA LEU A 174 3.10 17.05 -5.47
C LEU A 174 3.93 16.64 -6.70
N GLY A 175 3.32 16.00 -7.69
CA GLY A 175 4.00 15.57 -8.91
C GLY A 175 4.68 16.70 -9.70
N LYS A 176 4.20 17.95 -9.54
CA LYS A 176 4.86 19.13 -10.12
C LYS A 176 6.16 19.50 -9.40
N LEU A 177 6.28 19.16 -8.12
CA LEU A 177 7.36 19.59 -7.23
C LEU A 177 8.45 18.53 -7.08
N VAL A 178 8.09 17.26 -6.90
CA VAL A 178 9.02 16.18 -6.54
C VAL A 178 10.04 15.87 -7.62
N ASP A 179 11.15 15.23 -7.21
CA ASP A 179 12.23 14.80 -8.10
C ASP A 179 11.84 13.56 -8.92
N ARG A 180 11.04 12.62 -8.33
CA ARG A 180 10.65 11.36 -9.00
C ARG A 180 9.22 10.95 -8.65
N ILE A 181 8.57 10.27 -9.61
CA ILE A 181 7.19 9.80 -9.52
C ILE A 181 7.16 8.34 -9.94
N PHE A 182 6.76 7.47 -9.03
CA PHE A 182 6.65 6.04 -9.26
C PHE A 182 5.19 5.64 -9.46
N LEU A 183 4.88 5.08 -10.61
CA LEU A 183 3.52 4.77 -11.04
C LEU A 183 3.30 3.26 -11.09
N THR A 184 2.14 2.83 -10.60
CA THR A 184 1.70 1.44 -10.76
C THR A 184 1.25 1.15 -12.20
N PHE A 185 0.51 2.07 -12.82
CA PHE A 185 -0.08 1.90 -14.13
C PHE A 185 0.50 2.88 -15.16
N ALA A 186 0.68 2.42 -16.39
CA ALA A 186 1.24 3.24 -17.46
C ALA A 186 0.31 4.40 -17.86
N GLU A 187 -1.00 4.19 -17.78
CA GLU A 187 -2.03 5.18 -18.12
C GLU A 187 -1.99 6.40 -17.21
N THR A 188 -1.45 6.22 -16.00
CA THR A 188 -1.31 7.31 -15.03
C THR A 188 -0.25 8.35 -15.44
N ARG A 189 0.65 8.03 -16.39
CA ARG A 189 1.64 8.97 -16.94
C ARG A 189 1.02 10.25 -17.47
N ALA A 190 -0.16 10.19 -18.10
CA ALA A 190 -0.84 11.35 -18.66
C ALA A 190 -1.11 12.48 -17.65
N TRP A 191 -0.98 12.21 -16.35
CA TRP A 191 -1.23 13.17 -15.29
C TRP A 191 0.02 13.86 -14.74
N PHE A 192 1.20 13.45 -15.18
CA PHE A 192 2.48 13.87 -14.59
C PHE A 192 3.52 14.22 -15.67
N PRO A 193 4.54 15.03 -15.32
CA PRO A 193 5.69 15.28 -16.20
C PRO A 193 6.41 13.97 -16.53
N GLU A 194 6.61 13.71 -17.83
CA GLU A 194 7.15 12.43 -18.30
C GLU A 194 8.57 12.16 -17.79
N GLU A 195 9.42 13.18 -17.77
CA GLU A 195 10.83 13.12 -17.37
C GLU A 195 11.04 12.73 -15.90
N LYS A 196 10.01 12.89 -15.06
CA LYS A 196 10.03 12.51 -13.64
C LYS A 196 9.38 11.17 -13.37
N THR A 197 8.65 10.59 -14.34
CA THR A 197 7.82 9.42 -14.12
C THR A 197 8.52 8.11 -14.46
N MET A 198 8.26 7.10 -13.62
CA MET A 198 8.69 5.73 -13.85
C MET A 198 7.54 4.78 -13.54
N VAL A 199 7.17 3.93 -14.50
CA VAL A 199 6.20 2.85 -14.27
C VAL A 199 6.94 1.64 -13.74
N CYS A 200 6.68 1.29 -12.48
CA CYS A 200 7.38 0.22 -11.77
C CYS A 200 6.44 -0.81 -11.12
N GLY A 201 5.13 -0.71 -11.34
CA GLY A 201 4.15 -1.54 -10.65
C GLY A 201 3.91 -1.09 -9.21
N ASN A 202 3.14 -1.88 -8.47
CA ASN A 202 2.85 -1.61 -7.05
C ASN A 202 3.73 -2.50 -6.17
N PRO A 203 4.51 -1.95 -5.24
CA PRO A 203 5.33 -2.74 -4.34
C PRO A 203 4.50 -3.71 -3.48
N VAL A 204 4.99 -4.93 -3.36
CA VAL A 204 4.38 -5.99 -2.56
C VAL A 204 5.33 -6.38 -1.44
N ARG A 205 4.79 -6.55 -0.22
CA ARG A 205 5.57 -6.93 0.96
C ARG A 205 6.28 -8.27 0.76
N ALA A 206 7.47 -8.42 1.32
CA ALA A 206 8.28 -9.62 1.18
C ALA A 206 7.55 -10.91 1.57
N SER A 207 6.64 -10.85 2.56
CA SER A 207 5.84 -11.99 3.02
C SER A 207 4.96 -12.62 1.94
N PHE A 208 4.59 -11.89 0.88
CA PHE A 208 3.83 -12.43 -0.26
C PHE A 208 4.73 -13.13 -1.30
N LEU A 209 6.01 -12.83 -1.30
CA LEU A 209 6.99 -13.32 -2.30
C LEU A 209 7.69 -14.62 -1.87
N VAL A 210 7.50 -15.03 -0.62
CA VAL A 210 8.08 -16.29 -0.13
C VAL A 210 7.34 -17.44 -0.79
N ASP A 211 8.04 -18.12 -1.70
CA ASP A 211 7.59 -19.35 -2.33
C ASP A 211 7.72 -20.49 -1.30
N ASN A 212 6.70 -20.70 -0.52
CA ASN A 212 6.61 -21.93 0.25
C ASN A 212 6.12 -23.01 -0.72
N GLU A 213 6.99 -23.92 -1.09
CA GLU A 213 6.76 -25.11 -1.97
C GLU A 213 5.55 -25.99 -1.54
N SER A 214 4.83 -25.64 -0.52
CA SER A 214 3.62 -26.32 -0.05
C SER A 214 2.37 -25.90 -0.81
N ARG A 215 2.41 -25.82 -2.15
CA ARG A 215 1.21 -25.99 -3.00
C ARG A 215 0.71 -27.46 -2.98
N LYS A 216 1.02 -28.22 -1.95
CA LYS A 216 0.30 -29.47 -1.70
C LYS A 216 -1.16 -29.05 -1.53
N ARG A 217 -1.95 -29.33 -2.56
CA ARG A 217 -3.41 -29.30 -2.48
C ARG A 217 -3.75 -30.01 -1.17
N ARG A 218 -4.16 -29.25 -0.16
CA ARG A 218 -4.59 -29.88 1.08
C ARG A 218 -5.81 -30.70 0.69
N GLU A 219 -5.71 -32.01 0.80
CA GLU A 219 -6.86 -32.88 0.71
C GLU A 219 -7.87 -32.34 1.73
N GLY A 220 -9.05 -31.91 1.27
CA GLY A 220 -10.05 -31.37 2.14
C GLY A 220 -10.98 -30.36 1.48
N LYS A 221 -11.49 -29.45 2.29
CA LYS A 221 -12.45 -28.45 1.87
C LYS A 221 -11.82 -27.38 0.97
N PHE A 222 -12.61 -26.86 0.03
CA PHE A 222 -12.27 -25.70 -0.78
C PHE A 222 -12.27 -24.43 0.09
N ASN A 223 -11.17 -23.70 0.10
CA ASN A 223 -10.95 -22.54 0.97
C ASN A 223 -11.28 -21.24 0.22
N LEU A 224 -12.31 -20.55 0.68
CA LEU A 224 -12.77 -19.28 0.15
C LEU A 224 -12.37 -18.15 1.08
N LEU A 225 -11.59 -17.18 0.58
CA LEU A 225 -11.24 -15.97 1.30
C LEU A 225 -12.06 -14.78 0.80
N ILE A 226 -12.77 -14.12 1.70
CA ILE A 226 -13.61 -12.96 1.42
C ILE A 226 -13.11 -11.76 2.21
N PHE A 227 -12.82 -10.64 1.54
CA PHE A 227 -12.38 -9.43 2.23
C PHE A 227 -12.68 -8.15 1.45
N GLY A 228 -12.90 -7.07 2.17
CA GLY A 228 -13.28 -5.77 1.60
C GLY A 228 -12.23 -4.66 1.73
N GLY A 229 -10.98 -5.00 2.11
CA GLY A 229 -9.96 -4.05 2.55
C GLY A 229 -10.07 -3.76 4.05
N SER A 230 -9.25 -2.85 4.57
CA SER A 230 -9.03 -2.66 6.01
C SER A 230 -10.26 -2.36 6.86
N GLN A 231 -11.32 -1.83 6.26
CA GLN A 231 -12.58 -1.49 6.96
C GLN A 231 -13.74 -2.44 6.62
N GLY A 232 -13.47 -3.51 5.85
CA GLY A 232 -14.51 -4.34 5.26
C GLY A 232 -15.18 -3.69 4.04
N ALA A 233 -16.15 -4.38 3.46
CA ALA A 233 -16.95 -3.89 2.34
C ALA A 233 -18.39 -4.34 2.49
N HIS A 234 -19.26 -3.45 2.98
CA HIS A 234 -20.68 -3.74 3.19
C HIS A 234 -21.37 -4.39 1.97
N THR A 235 -21.05 -3.89 0.77
CA THR A 235 -21.63 -4.46 -0.47
C THR A 235 -21.21 -5.92 -0.70
N ILE A 236 -19.92 -6.25 -0.46
CA ILE A 236 -19.42 -7.64 -0.56
C ILE A 236 -20.07 -8.47 0.53
N ASN A 237 -20.10 -8.00 1.78
CA ASN A 237 -20.69 -8.71 2.90
C ASN A 237 -22.15 -9.05 2.58
N ARG A 238 -22.95 -8.09 2.14
CA ARG A 238 -24.36 -8.33 1.74
C ARG A 238 -24.51 -9.32 0.58
N ALA A 239 -23.67 -9.20 -0.45
CA ALA A 239 -23.74 -10.11 -1.59
C ALA A 239 -23.45 -11.56 -1.19
N VAL A 240 -22.43 -11.74 -0.33
CA VAL A 240 -22.09 -13.06 0.22
C VAL A 240 -23.23 -13.63 1.07
N LEU A 241 -23.81 -12.83 1.96
CA LEU A 241 -24.96 -13.26 2.77
C LEU A 241 -26.14 -13.69 1.89
N GLY A 242 -26.42 -12.98 0.80
CA GLY A 242 -27.43 -13.35 -0.18
C GLY A 242 -27.13 -14.63 -0.93
N ALA A 243 -25.85 -15.04 -1.02
CA ALA A 243 -25.43 -16.28 -1.66
C ALA A 243 -25.49 -17.51 -0.73
N LEU A 244 -25.48 -17.34 0.61
CA LEU A 244 -25.43 -18.47 1.55
C LEU A 244 -26.55 -19.54 1.33
N PRO A 245 -27.81 -19.20 1.04
CA PRO A 245 -28.84 -20.18 0.78
C PRO A 245 -28.49 -21.13 -0.37
N TYR A 246 -27.81 -20.61 -1.40
CA TYR A 246 -27.40 -21.38 -2.58
C TYR A 246 -26.17 -22.26 -2.34
N LEU A 247 -25.38 -21.96 -1.30
CA LEU A 247 -24.20 -22.71 -0.92
C LEU A 247 -24.49 -23.85 0.07
N LYS A 248 -25.72 -24.01 0.53
CA LYS A 248 -26.11 -24.98 1.55
C LYS A 248 -25.65 -26.41 1.26
N ASN A 249 -25.74 -26.85 0.02
CA ASN A 249 -25.32 -28.19 -0.39
C ASN A 249 -23.81 -28.39 -0.45
N MET A 250 -23.05 -27.29 -0.46
CA MET A 250 -21.57 -27.28 -0.51
C MET A 250 -20.94 -27.10 0.87
N ARG A 251 -21.72 -26.94 1.93
CA ARG A 251 -21.21 -26.59 3.28
C ARG A 251 -20.11 -27.53 3.80
N GLN A 252 -20.21 -28.83 3.49
CA GLN A 252 -19.20 -29.82 3.92
C GLN A 252 -17.89 -29.71 3.13
N HIS A 253 -17.91 -29.11 1.95
CA HIS A 253 -16.79 -28.97 1.03
C HIS A 253 -16.16 -27.57 1.04
N LEU A 254 -16.80 -26.61 1.74
CA LEU A 254 -16.31 -25.23 1.83
C LEU A 254 -15.77 -24.92 3.22
N ARG A 255 -14.69 -24.20 3.27
CA ARG A 255 -14.20 -23.45 4.44
C ARG A 255 -14.08 -21.99 4.04
N ILE A 256 -14.67 -21.09 4.80
CA ILE A 256 -14.74 -19.68 4.48
C ILE A 256 -13.96 -18.89 5.54
N ILE A 257 -13.08 -18.00 5.10
CA ILE A 257 -12.51 -16.92 5.92
C ILE A 257 -13.11 -15.63 5.43
N HIS A 258 -13.85 -14.92 6.28
CA HIS A 258 -14.54 -13.68 5.91
C HIS A 258 -14.11 -12.51 6.79
N GLN A 259 -13.38 -11.58 6.21
CA GLN A 259 -13.07 -10.30 6.85
C GLN A 259 -14.17 -9.28 6.58
N THR A 260 -14.98 -9.02 7.59
CA THR A 260 -16.19 -8.22 7.48
C THR A 260 -15.97 -6.72 7.72
N GLY A 261 -14.92 -6.38 8.51
CA GLY A 261 -14.83 -5.08 9.16
C GLY A 261 -15.74 -4.99 10.40
N GLU A 262 -15.55 -3.93 11.17
CA GLU A 262 -16.18 -3.77 12.48
C GLU A 262 -17.73 -3.61 12.42
N LYS A 263 -18.22 -2.97 11.35
CA LYS A 263 -19.66 -2.61 11.24
C LYS A 263 -20.57 -3.80 10.99
N ASP A 264 -20.13 -4.79 10.27
CA ASP A 264 -20.97 -5.87 9.77
C ASP A 264 -20.73 -7.22 10.46
N VAL A 265 -19.77 -7.29 11.40
CA VAL A 265 -19.32 -8.55 11.99
C VAL A 265 -20.48 -9.34 12.63
N ASN A 266 -21.32 -8.70 13.44
CA ASN A 266 -22.41 -9.38 14.12
C ASN A 266 -23.44 -9.91 13.13
N THR A 267 -23.88 -9.06 12.17
CA THR A 267 -24.84 -9.45 11.14
C THR A 267 -24.31 -10.60 10.29
N VAL A 268 -23.02 -10.58 9.94
CA VAL A 268 -22.41 -11.63 9.15
C VAL A 268 -22.34 -12.93 9.96
N THR A 269 -21.89 -12.89 11.22
CA THR A 269 -21.80 -14.04 12.11
C THR A 269 -23.15 -14.74 12.25
N GLU A 270 -24.19 -14.01 12.63
CA GLU A 270 -25.55 -14.56 12.79
C GLU A 270 -26.07 -15.23 11.52
N ASN A 271 -25.77 -14.67 10.34
CA ASN A 271 -26.23 -15.26 9.08
C ASN A 271 -25.47 -16.56 8.74
N TYR A 272 -24.15 -16.63 8.97
CA TYR A 272 -23.40 -17.86 8.76
C TYR A 272 -23.87 -18.98 9.70
N GLU A 273 -24.11 -18.68 10.97
CA GLU A 273 -24.66 -19.61 11.96
C GLU A 273 -26.05 -20.11 11.55
N ARG A 274 -26.95 -19.21 11.15
CA ARG A 274 -28.31 -19.55 10.69
C ARG A 274 -28.30 -20.52 9.50
N HIS A 275 -27.31 -20.42 8.62
CA HIS A 275 -27.19 -21.28 7.45
C HIS A 275 -26.31 -22.53 7.70
N GLY A 276 -25.75 -22.69 8.92
CA GLY A 276 -24.89 -23.80 9.30
C GLY A 276 -23.62 -23.90 8.44
N MET A 277 -23.06 -22.75 8.04
CA MET A 277 -21.84 -22.69 7.23
C MET A 277 -20.59 -22.60 8.11
N ASP A 278 -19.56 -23.39 7.79
CA ASP A 278 -18.24 -23.35 8.44
C ASP A 278 -17.48 -22.12 7.97
N ALA A 279 -17.40 -21.08 8.82
CA ALA A 279 -16.76 -19.82 8.49
C ALA A 279 -15.98 -19.24 9.67
N GLU A 280 -14.76 -18.80 9.41
CA GLU A 280 -13.96 -17.99 10.30
C GLU A 280 -14.23 -16.51 10.00
N ILE A 281 -14.95 -15.83 10.90
CA ILE A 281 -15.35 -14.44 10.71
C ILE A 281 -14.44 -13.54 11.54
N VAL A 282 -13.77 -12.60 10.88
CA VAL A 282 -12.78 -11.72 11.50
C VAL A 282 -13.00 -10.26 11.13
N LEU A 283 -12.69 -9.38 12.05
CA LEU A 283 -12.71 -7.93 11.81
C LEU A 283 -11.63 -7.50 10.81
N PHE A 284 -10.44 -8.07 10.97
CA PHE A 284 -9.25 -7.75 10.19
C PHE A 284 -8.29 -8.93 10.14
N ILE A 285 -7.69 -9.20 8.98
CA ILE A 285 -6.68 -10.25 8.80
C ILE A 285 -5.29 -9.62 8.91
N ILE A 286 -4.52 -10.03 9.92
CA ILE A 286 -3.16 -9.53 10.15
C ILE A 286 -2.19 -10.16 9.16
N ASP A 287 -2.17 -11.48 9.07
CA ASP A 287 -1.32 -12.23 8.13
C ASP A 287 -2.08 -12.52 6.83
N MET A 288 -2.20 -11.49 6.01
CA MET A 288 -2.88 -11.57 4.72
C MET A 288 -2.17 -12.50 3.74
N ALA A 289 -0.83 -12.55 3.80
CA ALA A 289 -0.02 -13.42 2.95
C ALA A 289 -0.33 -14.91 3.20
N ARG A 290 -0.47 -15.30 4.45
CA ARG A 290 -0.90 -16.64 4.83
C ARG A 290 -2.33 -16.93 4.37
N ALA A 291 -3.24 -15.97 4.57
CA ALA A 291 -4.64 -16.11 4.14
C ALA A 291 -4.73 -16.33 2.63
N TYR A 292 -3.99 -15.57 1.82
CA TYR A 292 -3.92 -15.77 0.37
C TYR A 292 -3.39 -17.16 0.01
N ARG A 293 -2.24 -17.54 0.58
CA ARG A 293 -1.63 -18.86 0.28
C ARG A 293 -2.55 -20.04 0.63
N SER A 294 -3.30 -19.94 1.72
CA SER A 294 -4.21 -21.01 2.17
C SER A 294 -5.54 -21.07 1.42
N SER A 295 -5.85 -20.07 0.58
CA SER A 295 -7.12 -19.97 -0.12
C SER A 295 -7.02 -20.49 -1.56
N ASP A 296 -8.13 -21.08 -2.04
CA ASP A 296 -8.28 -21.53 -3.42
C ASP A 296 -8.91 -20.45 -4.29
N LEU A 297 -9.79 -19.63 -3.71
CA LEU A 297 -10.48 -18.52 -4.38
C LEU A 297 -10.57 -17.31 -3.45
N LEU A 298 -10.46 -16.12 -4.04
CA LEU A 298 -10.60 -14.84 -3.33
C LEU A 298 -11.79 -14.04 -3.89
N ILE A 299 -12.59 -13.48 -2.99
CA ILE A 299 -13.62 -12.49 -3.30
C ILE A 299 -13.22 -11.18 -2.61
N CYS A 300 -12.89 -10.15 -3.40
CA CYS A 300 -12.44 -8.89 -2.83
C CYS A 300 -12.75 -7.70 -3.74
N ARG A 301 -12.43 -6.49 -3.24
CA ARG A 301 -12.38 -5.30 -4.10
C ARG A 301 -11.14 -5.33 -4.99
N ALA A 302 -11.28 -4.81 -6.21
CA ALA A 302 -10.17 -4.62 -7.16
C ALA A 302 -9.30 -3.40 -6.82
N GLY A 303 -8.79 -3.32 -5.58
CA GLY A 303 -7.83 -2.28 -5.18
C GLY A 303 -6.45 -2.57 -5.76
N ALA A 304 -5.69 -1.54 -6.14
CA ALA A 304 -4.37 -1.70 -6.77
C ALA A 304 -3.42 -2.57 -5.94
N THR A 305 -3.39 -2.39 -4.62
CA THR A 305 -2.57 -3.20 -3.70
C THR A 305 -3.06 -4.65 -3.66
N SER A 306 -4.37 -4.89 -3.57
CA SER A 306 -4.92 -6.25 -3.56
C SER A 306 -4.62 -6.98 -4.87
N ILE A 307 -4.78 -6.32 -6.02
CA ILE A 307 -4.44 -6.89 -7.33
C ILE A 307 -2.95 -7.28 -7.39
N ALA A 308 -2.06 -6.39 -6.95
CA ALA A 308 -0.63 -6.68 -6.92
C ALA A 308 -0.29 -7.88 -6.03
N GLU A 309 -0.88 -7.96 -4.83
CA GLU A 309 -0.69 -9.06 -3.89
C GLU A 309 -1.25 -10.38 -4.44
N ILE A 310 -2.45 -10.37 -5.07
CA ILE A 310 -3.07 -11.51 -5.73
C ILE A 310 -2.17 -12.02 -6.86
N THR A 311 -1.71 -11.13 -7.72
CA THR A 311 -0.82 -11.48 -8.84
C THR A 311 0.51 -12.06 -8.34
N ALA A 312 1.10 -11.46 -7.31
CA ALA A 312 2.35 -11.93 -6.71
C ALA A 312 2.22 -13.33 -6.07
N THR A 313 1.04 -13.68 -5.56
CA THR A 313 0.78 -15.00 -4.96
C THR A 313 0.25 -16.04 -5.95
N GLY A 314 0.01 -15.65 -7.21
CA GLY A 314 -0.53 -16.53 -8.25
C GLY A 314 -1.95 -17.03 -7.95
N LYS A 315 -2.82 -16.18 -7.38
CA LYS A 315 -4.21 -16.52 -7.01
C LYS A 315 -5.21 -15.92 -7.98
#